data_a782f93cf5f863820538e620d5ce1e28
#
_entry.id   a782f93cf5f863820538e620d5ce1e28
#
_cell.length_a   1.000
_cell.length_b   1.000
_cell.length_c   1.000
_cell.angle_alpha   90.00
_cell.angle_beta   90.00
_cell.angle_gamma   90.00
#
_symmetry.space_group_name_H-M   'P 1'
#
loop_
_entity.id
_entity.type
_entity.pdbx_description
1 polymer ?
#
loop_
_entity_poly.entity_id
_entity_poly.type
_entity_poly.pdbx_seq_one_letter_code
_entity_poly.pdbx_strand_id
1 'polypeptide(L)'
;YNRAWFTTSDIHFTGDDHAFTLHDVRAVDRPMPFGKAYFQPRNIWIPQYNYRAGHFFHERWSISLGLDHMKYVVQQGQTVSMEGHVDKAGPSRYTVEEGVRDVCITGDILTYEHTDGLNLLSVDLDHYEPLWGSTDDRFALRFYEGLHAGPVIPRTDVRLFGEGQNNRFNIA
;
A
#
# COMPACT_ATOMS: atom_id res chain seq x y z
N TYR A 1 -1.15 -5.26 -14.06
CA TYR A 1 -2.28 -4.65 -13.34
C TYR A 1 -2.59 -5.48 -12.11
N ASN A 2 -2.52 -4.90 -10.92
CA ASN A 2 -2.82 -5.57 -9.66
C ASN A 2 -3.95 -4.84 -8.90
N ARG A 3 -4.43 -5.47 -7.87
CA ARG A 3 -5.36 -4.95 -6.87
C ARG A 3 -4.87 -5.33 -5.49
N ALA A 4 -5.01 -4.44 -4.54
CA ALA A 4 -4.68 -4.69 -3.15
C ALA A 4 -5.94 -4.62 -2.28
N TRP A 5 -5.98 -5.46 -1.25
CA TRP A 5 -6.98 -5.43 -0.18
C TRP A 5 -6.27 -5.29 1.15
N PHE A 6 -6.80 -4.46 1.99
CA PHE A 6 -6.20 -4.15 3.29
C PHE A 6 -7.17 -4.54 4.40
N THR A 7 -6.63 -5.11 5.47
CA THR A 7 -7.34 -5.24 6.75
C THR A 7 -7.41 -3.88 7.41
N THR A 8 -8.28 -3.72 8.41
CA THR A 8 -8.26 -2.53 9.27
C THR A 8 -6.94 -2.45 10.03
N SER A 9 -6.53 -1.25 10.38
CA SER A 9 -5.29 -0.98 11.10
C SER A 9 -5.49 0.11 12.13
N ASP A 10 -4.80 0.00 13.25
CA ASP A 10 -4.66 1.10 14.19
C ASP A 10 -3.54 2.02 13.73
N ILE A 11 -3.80 3.33 13.78
CA ILE A 11 -2.82 4.35 13.38
C ILE A 11 -2.54 5.25 14.57
N HIS A 12 -1.27 5.28 14.99
CA HIS A 12 -0.80 6.11 16.10
C HIS A 12 -0.18 7.40 15.59
N PHE A 13 -0.59 8.52 16.16
CA PHE A 13 -0.01 9.83 15.90
C PHE A 13 0.55 10.40 17.19
N THR A 14 1.79 10.92 17.13
CA THR A 14 2.45 11.55 18.27
C THR A 14 3.22 12.77 17.79
N GLY A 15 2.99 13.89 18.44
CA GLY A 15 3.64 15.18 18.18
C GLY A 15 3.65 16.03 19.44
N ASP A 16 4.08 17.29 19.30
CA ASP A 16 4.18 18.22 20.44
C ASP A 16 2.80 18.63 20.98
N ASP A 17 1.78 18.62 20.13
CA ASP A 17 0.42 19.07 20.40
C ASP A 17 -0.63 17.96 20.31
N HIS A 18 -0.22 16.70 20.13
CA HIS A 18 -1.14 15.58 20.05
C HIS A 18 -0.47 14.25 20.39
N ALA A 19 -1.27 13.37 20.99
CA ALA A 19 -0.95 11.95 21.13
C ALA A 19 -2.27 11.17 21.11
N PHE A 20 -2.52 10.44 20.01
CA PHE A 20 -3.76 9.68 19.88
C PHE A 20 -3.62 8.47 18.94
N THR A 21 -4.56 7.56 19.05
CA THR A 21 -4.72 6.39 18.19
C THR A 21 -6.08 6.45 17.49
N LEU A 22 -6.09 6.21 16.20
CA LEU A 22 -7.31 5.91 15.44
C LEU A 22 -7.40 4.39 15.30
N HIS A 23 -8.50 3.80 15.79
CA HIS A 23 -8.70 2.36 15.79
C HIS A 23 -9.51 1.90 14.58
N ASP A 24 -9.19 0.70 14.10
CA ASP A 24 -9.91 0.02 13.02
C ASP A 24 -10.05 0.85 11.71
N VAL A 25 -9.05 1.64 11.40
CA VAL A 25 -9.03 2.49 10.19
C VAL A 25 -9.04 1.63 8.94
N ARG A 26 -10.00 1.88 8.06
CA ARG A 26 -10.09 1.23 6.76
C ARG A 26 -9.32 2.00 5.71
N ALA A 27 -8.55 1.27 4.91
CA ALA A 27 -7.90 1.79 3.72
C ALA A 27 -8.37 1.04 2.48
N VAL A 28 -8.31 1.70 1.35
CA VAL A 28 -8.71 1.16 0.06
C VAL A 28 -7.59 1.30 -0.96
N ASP A 29 -7.60 0.39 -1.92
CA ASP A 29 -6.79 0.52 -3.11
C ASP A 29 -7.39 1.58 -4.05
N ARG A 30 -6.51 2.37 -4.69
CA ARG A 30 -6.90 3.38 -5.68
C ARG A 30 -6.16 3.15 -7.00
N PRO A 31 -6.43 2.03 -7.69
CA PRO A 31 -5.74 1.72 -8.93
C PRO A 31 -6.08 2.72 -10.02
N MET A 32 -5.08 3.05 -10.85
CA MET A 32 -5.32 3.79 -12.06
C MET A 32 -6.09 2.91 -13.07
N PRO A 33 -7.11 3.44 -13.76
CA PRO A 33 -7.75 2.72 -14.85
C PRO A 33 -6.73 2.28 -15.90
N PHE A 34 -6.86 1.05 -16.40
CA PHE A 34 -5.99 0.55 -17.44
C PHE A 34 -6.10 1.43 -18.69
N GLY A 35 -4.96 1.90 -19.20
CA GLY A 35 -4.95 2.81 -20.33
C GLY A 35 -3.54 3.29 -20.72
N LYS A 36 -3.47 4.38 -21.46
CA LYS A 36 -2.22 4.93 -22.03
C LYS A 36 -1.11 5.18 -20.99
N ALA A 37 -1.48 5.46 -19.73
CA ALA A 37 -0.52 5.71 -18.65
C ALA A 37 0.43 4.53 -18.41
N TYR A 38 -0.05 3.29 -18.62
CA TYR A 38 0.74 2.06 -18.46
C TYR A 38 1.84 1.90 -19.53
N PHE A 39 1.71 2.59 -20.66
CA PHE A 39 2.64 2.48 -21.79
C PHE A 39 3.56 3.69 -21.92
N GLN A 40 3.52 4.63 -20.96
CA GLN A 40 4.35 5.82 -20.96
C GLN A 40 5.52 5.65 -19.99
N PRO A 41 6.79 5.56 -20.44
CA PRO A 41 7.95 5.35 -19.57
C PRO A 41 8.12 6.41 -18.48
N ARG A 42 7.63 7.63 -18.71
CA ARG A 42 7.69 8.73 -17.72
C ARG A 42 6.74 8.53 -16.55
N ASN A 43 5.74 7.67 -16.70
CA ASN A 43 4.70 7.42 -15.69
C ASN A 43 4.90 6.11 -14.94
N ILE A 44 6.10 5.54 -14.97
CA ILE A 44 6.38 4.22 -14.39
C ILE A 44 6.00 4.10 -12.90
N TRP A 45 5.98 5.23 -12.19
CA TRP A 45 5.62 5.29 -10.76
C TRP A 45 4.12 5.53 -10.49
N ILE A 46 3.31 5.75 -11.53
CA ILE A 46 1.90 6.11 -11.38
C ILE A 46 0.97 4.88 -11.43
N PRO A 47 1.07 3.99 -12.46
CA PRO A 47 0.22 2.81 -12.51
C PRO A 47 0.70 1.71 -11.57
N GLN A 48 -0.23 0.89 -11.11
CA GLN A 48 0.10 -0.31 -10.35
C GLN A 48 0.63 -1.39 -11.28
N TYR A 49 1.73 -1.99 -10.91
CA TYR A 49 2.40 -3.03 -11.68
C TYR A 49 3.04 -4.09 -10.77
N ASN A 50 3.31 -5.24 -11.35
CA ASN A 50 4.13 -6.29 -10.78
C ASN A 50 5.23 -6.60 -11.79
N TYR A 51 6.47 -6.51 -11.36
CA TYR A 51 7.61 -6.93 -12.14
C TYR A 51 8.29 -8.11 -11.46
N ARG A 52 8.68 -9.08 -12.28
CA ARG A 52 9.48 -10.23 -11.85
C ARG A 52 10.62 -10.42 -12.84
N ALA A 53 11.81 -10.64 -12.31
CA ALA A 53 12.98 -10.99 -13.09
C ALA A 53 13.72 -12.12 -12.38
N GLY A 54 13.85 -13.28 -13.02
CA GLY A 54 14.35 -14.46 -12.36
C GLY A 54 14.99 -15.47 -13.30
N HIS A 55 15.42 -16.57 -12.71
CA HIS A 55 16.09 -17.65 -13.37
C HIS A 55 15.50 -19.00 -12.94
N PHE A 56 15.26 -19.88 -13.92
CA PHE A 56 14.95 -21.27 -13.68
C PHE A 56 16.24 -22.02 -13.38
N PHE A 57 16.40 -22.43 -12.14
CA PHE A 57 17.53 -23.28 -11.74
C PHE A 57 17.21 -24.78 -11.85
N HIS A 58 15.96 -25.10 -12.09
CA HIS A 58 15.43 -26.43 -12.37
C HIS A 58 14.24 -26.31 -13.32
N GLU A 59 13.86 -27.38 -14.02
CA GLU A 59 12.75 -27.38 -15.01
C GLU A 59 11.42 -26.86 -14.44
N ARG A 60 11.21 -27.04 -13.13
CA ARG A 60 9.98 -26.67 -12.42
C ARG A 60 10.18 -25.62 -11.33
N TRP A 61 11.40 -25.11 -11.14
CA TRP A 61 11.69 -24.18 -10.06
C TRP A 61 12.40 -22.95 -10.56
N SER A 62 11.91 -21.79 -10.14
CA SER A 62 12.59 -20.53 -10.38
C SER A 62 12.81 -19.75 -9.11
N ILE A 63 13.86 -18.92 -9.13
CA ILE A 63 14.10 -17.86 -8.16
C ILE A 63 14.05 -16.54 -8.89
N SER A 64 13.36 -15.55 -8.32
CA SER A 64 13.24 -14.22 -8.93
C SER A 64 13.33 -13.09 -7.91
N LEU A 65 13.59 -11.90 -8.43
CA LEU A 65 13.39 -10.64 -7.73
C LEU A 65 12.06 -10.04 -8.18
N GLY A 66 11.24 -9.68 -7.22
CA GLY A 66 9.93 -9.08 -7.43
C GLY A 66 9.91 -7.61 -7.03
N LEU A 67 9.12 -6.82 -7.76
CA LEU A 67 8.76 -5.46 -7.39
C LEU A 67 7.28 -5.27 -7.65
N ASP A 68 6.51 -5.14 -6.57
CA ASP A 68 5.08 -4.87 -6.61
C ASP A 68 4.82 -3.43 -6.19
N HIS A 69 4.14 -2.68 -7.04
CA HIS A 69 3.70 -1.33 -6.74
C HIS A 69 2.20 -1.32 -6.45
N MET A 70 1.85 -0.98 -5.21
CA MET A 70 0.49 -0.92 -4.71
C MET A 70 0.15 0.50 -4.25
N LYS A 71 -1.13 0.75 -3.99
CA LYS A 71 -1.62 2.01 -3.43
C LYS A 71 -2.45 1.73 -2.19
N TYR A 72 -2.20 2.50 -1.15
CA TYR A 72 -2.94 2.45 0.11
C TYR A 72 -3.49 3.85 0.37
N VAL A 73 -4.80 3.97 0.55
CA VAL A 73 -5.46 5.25 0.80
C VAL A 73 -6.46 5.08 1.92
N VAL A 74 -6.26 5.82 3.02
CA VAL A 74 -7.23 5.85 4.12
C VAL A 74 -8.56 6.41 3.60
N GLN A 75 -9.64 5.65 3.82
CA GLN A 75 -10.96 5.97 3.31
C GLN A 75 -11.51 7.20 4.03
N GLN A 76 -11.90 8.21 3.25
CA GLN A 76 -12.57 9.40 3.78
C GLN A 76 -14.03 9.10 4.13
N GLY A 77 -14.58 9.87 5.09
CA GLY A 77 -15.97 9.75 5.51
C GLY A 77 -16.28 8.56 6.41
N GLN A 78 -15.28 7.81 6.84
CA GLN A 78 -15.46 6.75 7.84
C GLN A 78 -15.46 7.34 9.26
N THR A 79 -16.26 6.77 10.13
CA THR A 79 -16.21 7.06 11.56
C THR A 79 -15.36 5.98 12.24
N VAL A 80 -14.40 6.40 13.04
CA VAL A 80 -13.47 5.53 13.76
C VAL A 80 -13.39 5.98 15.22
N SER A 81 -13.04 5.07 16.11
CA SER A 81 -12.74 5.42 17.49
C SER A 81 -11.36 6.07 17.56
N MET A 82 -11.29 7.22 18.22
CA MET A 82 -10.06 7.93 18.52
C MET A 82 -9.84 7.90 20.03
N GLU A 83 -8.67 7.46 20.46
CA GLU A 83 -8.24 7.43 21.86
C GLU A 83 -7.01 8.32 22.04
N GLY A 84 -7.07 9.28 22.98
CA GLY A 84 -5.99 10.22 23.29
C GLY A 84 -6.44 11.67 23.23
N HIS A 85 -5.51 12.58 22.98
CA HIS A 85 -5.75 14.02 23.01
C HIS A 85 -5.12 14.77 21.82
N VAL A 86 -5.65 15.98 21.58
CA VAL A 86 -5.11 16.98 20.63
C VAL A 86 -5.26 18.36 21.25
N ASP A 87 -4.20 19.16 21.32
CA ASP A 87 -4.21 20.53 21.86
C ASP A 87 -3.88 21.56 20.80
N LYS A 88 -4.92 22.16 20.24
CA LYS A 88 -4.83 23.28 19.27
C LYS A 88 -3.98 22.98 18.01
N ALA A 89 -4.02 21.74 17.54
CA ALA A 89 -3.27 21.29 16.39
C ALA A 89 -3.74 21.94 15.08
N GLY A 90 -2.79 22.23 14.21
CA GLY A 90 -3.00 22.77 12.88
C GLY A 90 -3.56 24.19 12.82
N PRO A 91 -3.79 24.73 11.61
CA PRO A 91 -4.31 26.10 11.40
C PRO A 91 -5.67 26.34 12.03
N SER A 92 -6.53 25.33 12.09
CA SER A 92 -7.86 25.39 12.72
C SER A 92 -7.85 25.27 14.24
N ARG A 93 -6.65 25.08 14.85
CA ARG A 93 -6.46 24.89 16.28
C ARG A 93 -7.37 23.78 16.84
N TYR A 94 -7.39 22.64 16.15
CA TYR A 94 -8.21 21.50 16.52
C TYR A 94 -7.86 21.01 17.93
N THR A 95 -8.87 20.85 18.77
CA THR A 95 -8.67 20.47 20.17
C THR A 95 -9.60 19.33 20.53
N VAL A 96 -9.03 18.30 21.15
CA VAL A 96 -9.72 17.12 21.67
C VAL A 96 -9.16 16.84 23.05
N GLU A 97 -10.03 16.85 24.07
CA GLU A 97 -9.67 16.45 25.43
C GLU A 97 -9.30 14.97 25.48
N GLU A 98 -8.47 14.60 26.44
CA GLU A 98 -8.07 13.21 26.68
C GLU A 98 -9.29 12.30 26.83
N GLY A 99 -9.31 11.17 26.14
CA GLY A 99 -10.36 10.18 26.23
C GLY A 99 -10.60 9.41 24.94
N VAL A 100 -11.71 8.69 24.91
CA VAL A 100 -12.17 7.90 23.76
C VAL A 100 -13.41 8.56 23.16
N ARG A 101 -13.41 8.73 21.84
CA ARG A 101 -14.55 9.31 21.10
C ARG A 101 -14.57 8.87 19.65
N ASP A 102 -15.73 8.97 19.05
CA ASP A 102 -15.88 8.75 17.61
C ASP A 102 -15.51 10.00 16.81
N VAL A 103 -14.69 9.83 15.79
CA VAL A 103 -14.25 10.89 14.87
C VAL A 103 -14.52 10.46 13.44
N CYS A 104 -15.14 11.34 12.67
CA CYS A 104 -15.27 11.15 11.23
C CYS A 104 -13.99 11.63 10.53
N ILE A 105 -13.32 10.73 9.81
CA ILE A 105 -12.11 11.06 9.05
C ILE A 105 -12.50 11.88 7.82
N THR A 106 -12.14 13.16 7.84
CA THR A 106 -12.33 14.11 6.75
C THR A 106 -10.97 14.67 6.32
N GLY A 107 -10.90 15.27 5.12
CA GLY A 107 -9.64 15.74 4.55
C GLY A 107 -8.95 16.87 5.34
N ASP A 108 -9.68 17.59 6.19
CA ASP A 108 -9.17 18.59 7.11
C ASP A 108 -8.61 17.98 8.42
N ILE A 109 -9.06 16.76 8.78
CA ILE A 109 -8.54 16.03 9.92
C ILE A 109 -7.37 15.15 9.51
N LEU A 110 -7.56 14.27 8.53
CA LEU A 110 -6.54 13.33 8.10
C LEU A 110 -6.67 12.99 6.62
N THR A 111 -5.58 13.19 5.87
CA THR A 111 -5.32 12.45 4.64
C THR A 111 -4.08 11.61 4.84
N TYR A 112 -4.18 10.33 4.53
CA TYR A 112 -3.07 9.37 4.67
C TYR A 112 -3.06 8.44 3.47
N GLU A 113 -1.98 8.48 2.70
CA GLU A 113 -1.86 7.66 1.51
C GLU A 113 -0.43 7.25 1.19
N HIS A 114 -0.29 6.09 0.55
CA HIS A 114 0.92 5.61 -0.11
C HIS A 114 0.61 5.45 -1.60
N THR A 115 0.42 6.54 -2.33
CA THR A 115 0.01 6.48 -3.74
C THR A 115 1.15 6.48 -4.72
N ASP A 116 2.30 7.04 -4.32
CA ASP A 116 3.54 7.05 -5.09
C ASP A 116 4.48 5.91 -4.68
N GLY A 117 4.02 4.98 -3.87
CA GLY A 117 4.81 3.84 -3.46
C GLY A 117 4.39 3.17 -2.16
N LEU A 118 3.52 2.17 -2.25
CA LEU A 118 3.54 1.04 -1.34
C LEU A 118 4.23 -0.08 -2.10
N ASN A 119 5.56 -0.10 -2.07
CA ASN A 119 6.36 -1.01 -2.88
C ASN A 119 6.80 -2.21 -2.04
N LEU A 120 6.55 -3.42 -2.52
CA LEU A 120 7.15 -4.64 -2.00
C LEU A 120 8.32 -5.03 -2.90
N LEU A 121 9.52 -5.04 -2.35
CA LEU A 121 10.69 -5.63 -3.00
C LEU A 121 10.85 -7.04 -2.44
N SER A 122 10.73 -8.06 -3.28
CA SER A 122 10.72 -9.46 -2.83
C SER A 122 11.77 -10.33 -3.49
N VAL A 123 12.12 -11.38 -2.78
CA VAL A 123 12.73 -12.58 -3.36
C VAL A 123 11.64 -13.64 -3.42
N ASP A 124 11.47 -14.21 -4.59
CA ASP A 124 10.39 -15.13 -4.90
C ASP A 124 10.97 -16.50 -5.24
N LEU A 125 10.39 -17.55 -4.69
CA LEU A 125 10.67 -18.95 -5.02
C LEU A 125 9.38 -19.57 -5.56
N ASP A 126 9.38 -19.91 -6.85
CA ASP A 126 8.20 -20.42 -7.54
C ASP A 126 8.40 -21.85 -8.02
N HIS A 127 7.36 -22.65 -7.87
CA HIS A 127 7.24 -24.00 -8.42
C HIS A 127 6.19 -24.04 -9.53
N TYR A 128 6.51 -24.69 -10.63
CA TYR A 128 5.65 -24.79 -11.82
C TYR A 128 5.29 -26.24 -12.11
N GLU A 129 4.01 -26.56 -12.16
CA GLU A 129 3.50 -27.87 -12.55
C GLU A 129 2.87 -27.80 -13.94
N PRO A 130 3.39 -28.56 -14.92
CA PRO A 130 2.78 -28.60 -16.24
C PRO A 130 1.43 -29.32 -16.19
N LEU A 131 0.37 -28.65 -16.66
CA LEU A 131 -0.97 -29.21 -16.73
C LEU A 131 -1.30 -29.73 -18.13
N TRP A 132 -0.86 -29.01 -19.16
CA TRP A 132 -1.11 -29.37 -20.55
C TRP A 132 -0.12 -28.67 -21.48
N GLY A 133 0.20 -29.35 -22.59
CA GLY A 133 1.00 -28.79 -23.67
C GLY A 133 0.46 -29.25 -25.03
N SER A 134 0.54 -28.39 -26.05
CA SER A 134 0.24 -28.78 -27.42
C SER A 134 1.34 -29.68 -27.97
N THR A 135 0.99 -30.55 -28.92
CA THR A 135 1.94 -31.48 -29.55
C THR A 135 3.03 -30.81 -30.36
N ASP A 136 2.85 -29.55 -30.73
CA ASP A 136 3.81 -28.72 -31.46
C ASP A 136 4.58 -27.73 -30.56
N ASP A 137 4.47 -27.87 -29.22
CA ASP A 137 5.10 -27.03 -28.19
C ASP A 137 4.83 -25.53 -28.29
N ARG A 138 3.80 -25.12 -29.08
CA ARG A 138 3.44 -23.70 -29.21
C ARG A 138 2.67 -23.15 -28.04
N PHE A 139 1.93 -24.01 -27.32
CA PHE A 139 1.13 -23.62 -26.19
C PHE A 139 1.36 -24.57 -25.02
N ALA A 140 1.49 -24.01 -23.85
CA ALA A 140 1.57 -24.76 -22.60
C ALA A 140 0.75 -24.08 -21.52
N LEU A 141 0.04 -24.87 -20.73
CA LEU A 141 -0.63 -24.46 -19.51
C LEU A 141 0.13 -25.02 -18.33
N ARG A 142 0.54 -24.13 -17.41
CA ARG A 142 1.22 -24.51 -16.17
C ARG A 142 0.47 -23.92 -14.99
N PHE A 143 0.34 -24.69 -13.93
CA PHE A 143 0.01 -24.16 -12.62
C PHE A 143 1.32 -23.72 -11.95
N TYR A 144 1.30 -22.61 -11.24
CA TYR A 144 2.43 -22.23 -10.42
C TYR A 144 1.97 -21.81 -9.02
N GLU A 145 2.82 -22.06 -8.04
CA GLU A 145 2.69 -21.65 -6.66
C GLU A 145 4.04 -21.14 -6.18
N GLY A 146 4.05 -20.18 -5.25
CA GLY A 146 5.30 -19.59 -4.81
C GLY A 146 5.23 -18.96 -3.42
N LEU A 147 6.40 -18.78 -2.85
CA LEU A 147 6.62 -18.01 -1.63
C LEU A 147 7.41 -16.76 -1.96
N HIS A 148 6.89 -15.62 -1.53
CA HIS A 148 7.47 -14.32 -1.79
C HIS A 148 7.71 -13.62 -0.44
N ALA A 149 8.91 -13.11 -0.22
CA ALA A 149 9.25 -12.40 1.00
C ALA A 149 10.21 -11.23 0.73
N GLY A 150 9.98 -10.13 1.45
CA GLY A 150 10.82 -8.95 1.33
C GLY A 150 10.30 -7.74 2.08
N PRO A 151 11.08 -6.65 2.13
CA PRO A 151 10.69 -5.42 2.78
C PRO A 151 9.62 -4.66 1.98
N VAL A 152 8.73 -4.01 2.72
CA VAL A 152 7.82 -2.99 2.18
C VAL A 152 8.50 -1.63 2.27
N ILE A 153 8.51 -0.89 1.17
CA ILE A 153 9.13 0.44 1.06
C ILE A 153 8.02 1.44 0.73
N PRO A 154 7.32 1.98 1.74
CA PRO A 154 6.28 2.96 1.53
C PRO A 154 6.86 4.35 1.27
N ARG A 155 6.23 5.10 0.39
CA ARG A 155 6.30 6.55 0.36
C ARG A 155 5.01 7.10 0.93
N THR A 156 5.10 7.62 2.13
CA THR A 156 3.95 8.07 2.91
C THR A 156 3.69 9.54 2.64
N ASP A 157 2.49 9.89 2.24
CA ASP A 157 1.98 11.25 2.20
C ASP A 157 0.88 11.38 3.26
N VAL A 158 1.17 12.13 4.33
CA VAL A 158 0.26 12.36 5.45
C VAL A 158 0.06 13.84 5.66
N ARG A 159 -1.21 14.24 5.73
CA ARG A 159 -1.61 15.55 6.23
C ARG A 159 -2.53 15.34 7.42
N LEU A 160 -2.15 15.92 8.55
CA LEU A 160 -2.89 15.87 9.80
C LEU A 160 -3.28 17.28 10.20
N PHE A 161 -4.55 17.51 10.48
CA PHE A 161 -5.13 18.83 10.83
C PHE A 161 -4.76 19.93 9.84
N GLY A 162 -4.66 19.58 8.53
CA GLY A 162 -4.31 20.49 7.45
C GLY A 162 -2.82 20.70 7.24
N GLU A 163 -1.95 20.14 8.10
CA GLU A 163 -0.49 20.24 8.00
C GLU A 163 0.14 18.97 7.45
N GLY A 164 1.10 19.12 6.52
CA GLY A 164 1.86 17.98 5.98
C GLY A 164 2.85 17.46 7.00
N GLN A 165 2.81 16.16 7.28
CA GLN A 165 3.65 15.51 8.29
C GLN A 165 4.85 14.80 7.66
N ASN A 166 4.64 14.03 6.60
CA ASN A 166 5.68 13.23 5.98
C ASN A 166 5.40 13.05 4.48
N ASN A 167 6.45 13.08 3.68
CA ASN A 167 6.42 12.71 2.26
C ASN A 167 7.79 12.14 1.87
N ARG A 168 8.18 11.02 2.48
CA ARG A 168 9.48 10.37 2.28
C ARG A 168 9.30 8.86 2.11
N PHE A 169 10.30 8.24 1.47
CA PHE A 169 10.42 6.78 1.47
C PHE A 169 10.95 6.32 2.83
N ASN A 170 10.33 5.27 3.36
CA ASN A 170 10.76 4.58 4.56
C ASN A 170 10.92 3.08 4.23
N ILE A 171 11.64 2.34 5.07
CA ILE A 171 11.72 0.88 4.99
C ILE A 171 11.00 0.34 6.23
N ALA A 172 10.01 -0.51 6.00
CA ALA A 172 9.23 -1.18 7.04
C ALA A 172 9.51 -2.69 7.02
#